data_49456086d674790493119428f5a73c74
#
_entry.id   49456086d674790493119428f5a73c74
#
_cell.length_a   1.000
_cell.length_b   1.000
_cell.length_c   1.000
_cell.angle_alpha   90.00
_cell.angle_beta   90.00
_cell.angle_gamma   90.00
#
_symmetry.space_group_name_H-M   'P 1'
#
loop_
_entity.id
_entity.type
_entity.pdbx_description
1 polymer ?
#
loop_
_entity_poly.entity_id
_entity_poly.type
_entity_poly.pdbx_seq_one_letter_code
_entity_poly.pdbx_strand_id
1 'polypeptide(L)'
;TSQSVNNVTGEVSRDFDINPYSYALNTSRTMDPNELYVRNYAPFNIFRELENNYLSLDVVDMKFQGELKYKPISKVELAVLGAYKYSTTTNAATITDQSNQAWAYRAMDDATMRDANPWLYTDPDKANSLPFSVLEKGGFYRETKYKMNSWDFRATASYNDVYNKDHIVNLFGGLEINSLDRSRSYFNGVGMQYDMGYLPAFNYNFFKQLEEENGQYYSLDNSYQREASFFGTATYS
;
A
#
# COMPACT_ATOMS: atom_id res chain seq x y z
N THR A 1 14.58 2.59 10.59
CA THR A 1 14.98 1.41 11.39
C THR A 1 13.75 0.79 11.99
N SER A 2 13.18 -0.22 11.37
CA SER A 2 12.11 -1.01 11.97
C SER A 2 12.76 -2.11 12.82
N GLN A 3 12.60 -1.98 14.13
CA GLN A 3 12.88 -3.08 15.05
C GLN A 3 11.60 -3.91 15.14
N SER A 4 11.63 -5.17 14.76
CA SER A 4 10.57 -6.10 15.09
C SER A 4 10.93 -6.79 16.41
N VAL A 5 10.05 -6.65 17.40
CA VAL A 5 10.17 -7.35 18.69
C VAL A 5 9.30 -8.60 18.59
N ASN A 6 9.91 -9.76 18.80
CA ASN A 6 9.13 -10.97 18.97
C ASN A 6 8.34 -10.88 20.28
N ASN A 7 7.03 -10.77 20.20
CA ASN A 7 6.13 -10.58 21.34
C ASN A 7 6.11 -11.77 22.32
N VAL A 8 6.68 -12.92 21.95
CA VAL A 8 6.72 -14.13 22.78
C VAL A 8 8.06 -14.29 23.48
N THR A 9 9.17 -14.03 22.78
CA THR A 9 10.53 -14.23 23.33
C THR A 9 11.17 -12.93 23.81
N GLY A 10 10.63 -11.77 23.45
CA GLY A 10 11.24 -10.47 23.75
C GLY A 10 12.51 -10.19 22.92
N GLU A 11 12.88 -11.08 22.01
CA GLU A 11 14.04 -10.87 21.15
C GLU A 11 13.78 -9.75 20.14
N VAL A 12 14.74 -8.84 20.06
CA VAL A 12 14.76 -7.76 19.08
C VAL A 12 15.48 -8.27 17.83
N SER A 13 14.74 -8.63 16.78
CA SER A 13 15.34 -8.85 15.47
C SER A 13 15.49 -7.51 14.77
N ARG A 14 16.72 -7.16 14.42
CA ARG A 14 17.01 -6.03 13.56
C ARG A 14 16.95 -6.51 12.13
N ASP A 15 15.91 -6.12 11.39
CA ASP A 15 16.03 -6.10 9.95
C ASP A 15 17.19 -5.19 9.58
N PHE A 16 18.08 -5.68 8.75
CA PHE A 16 19.34 -5.08 8.31
C PHE A 16 19.35 -3.55 8.43
N ASP A 17 20.09 -3.05 9.41
CA ASP A 17 20.25 -1.62 9.70
C ASP A 17 21.24 -0.98 8.69
N ILE A 18 21.13 -1.36 7.42
CA ILE A 18 21.90 -0.75 6.37
C ILE A 18 21.13 0.48 5.90
N ASN A 19 21.58 1.66 6.32
CA ASN A 19 21.24 2.86 5.61
C ASN A 19 21.95 2.80 4.23
N PRO A 20 21.25 2.56 3.12
CA PRO A 20 21.86 2.34 1.82
C PRO A 20 22.68 3.55 1.36
N TYR A 21 22.21 4.75 1.71
CA TYR A 21 22.89 5.99 1.38
C TYR A 21 24.24 6.12 2.11
N SER A 22 24.23 5.89 3.44
CA SER A 22 25.47 5.93 4.23
C SER A 22 26.46 4.85 3.79
N TYR A 23 25.94 3.68 3.46
CA TYR A 23 26.78 2.58 2.95
C TYR A 23 27.43 2.94 1.61
N ALA A 24 26.65 3.52 0.68
CA ALA A 24 27.16 3.95 -0.63
C ALA A 24 28.21 5.07 -0.50
N LEU A 25 28.00 6.05 0.39
CA LEU A 25 28.97 7.13 0.65
C LEU A 25 30.30 6.63 1.21
N ASN A 26 30.28 5.58 2.02
CA ASN A 26 31.46 5.01 2.65
C ASN A 26 32.13 3.90 1.81
N THR A 27 31.56 3.60 0.66
CA THR A 27 32.11 2.61 -0.26
C THR A 27 33.36 3.15 -0.99
N SER A 28 34.32 2.27 -1.30
CA SER A 28 35.49 2.65 -2.07
C SER A 28 35.12 3.24 -3.43
N ARG A 29 35.78 4.32 -3.82
CA ARG A 29 35.63 4.95 -5.15
C ARG A 29 36.13 4.08 -6.30
N THR A 30 36.89 3.03 -5.98
CA THR A 30 37.38 2.06 -6.96
C THR A 30 36.50 0.83 -7.11
N MET A 31 35.35 0.80 -6.42
CA MET A 31 34.42 -0.29 -6.56
C MET A 31 33.77 -0.28 -7.96
N ASP A 32 33.88 -1.40 -8.66
CA ASP A 32 33.18 -1.58 -9.93
C ASP A 32 31.72 -1.89 -9.67
N PRO A 33 30.75 -1.12 -10.24
CA PRO A 33 29.33 -1.38 -10.04
C PRO A 33 28.85 -2.69 -10.67
N ASN A 34 29.63 -3.27 -11.61
CA ASN A 34 29.28 -4.52 -12.27
C ASN A 34 29.81 -5.77 -11.56
N GLU A 35 30.76 -5.59 -10.63
CA GLU A 35 31.38 -6.68 -9.89
C GLU A 35 30.58 -7.02 -8.63
N LEU A 36 30.37 -8.32 -8.37
CA LEU A 36 29.78 -8.81 -7.11
C LEU A 36 30.90 -9.23 -6.17
N TYR A 37 30.97 -8.59 -5.02
CA TYR A 37 32.00 -8.86 -4.01
C TYR A 37 31.50 -9.90 -3.02
N VAL A 38 32.39 -10.85 -2.67
CA VAL A 38 32.03 -11.89 -1.70
C VAL A 38 31.88 -11.29 -0.32
N ARG A 39 30.75 -11.54 0.30
CA ARG A 39 30.42 -11.21 1.69
C ARG A 39 29.96 -12.46 2.44
N ASN A 40 29.74 -12.34 3.75
CA ASN A 40 29.47 -13.46 4.66
C ASN A 40 28.30 -14.36 4.23
N TYR A 41 27.30 -13.83 3.51
CA TYR A 41 26.07 -14.56 3.20
C TYR A 41 25.83 -14.76 1.71
N ALA A 42 26.15 -13.77 0.90
CA ALA A 42 25.96 -13.82 -0.55
C ALA A 42 26.84 -12.77 -1.24
N PRO A 43 27.15 -12.96 -2.54
CA PRO A 43 27.79 -11.92 -3.34
C PRO A 43 26.93 -10.64 -3.31
N PHE A 44 27.59 -9.49 -3.10
CA PHE A 44 26.91 -8.22 -2.88
C PHE A 44 27.63 -7.05 -3.54
N ASN A 45 26.85 -6.13 -4.10
CA ASN A 45 27.32 -4.82 -4.52
C ASN A 45 26.22 -3.78 -4.21
N ILE A 46 26.55 -2.76 -3.42
CA ILE A 46 25.56 -1.75 -2.99
C ILE A 46 24.99 -0.95 -4.16
N PHE A 47 25.78 -0.61 -5.16
CA PHE A 47 25.28 0.15 -6.31
C PHE A 47 24.28 -0.66 -7.11
N ARG A 48 24.56 -1.94 -7.32
CA ARG A 48 23.66 -2.87 -7.98
C ARG A 48 22.40 -3.09 -7.17
N GLU A 49 22.48 -3.16 -5.84
CA GLU A 49 21.32 -3.32 -4.99
C GLU A 49 20.40 -2.08 -5.04
N LEU A 50 20.95 -0.88 -5.03
CA LEU A 50 20.18 0.36 -5.12
C LEU A 50 19.40 0.50 -6.44
N GLU A 51 19.90 -0.07 -7.53
CA GLU A 51 19.24 -0.08 -8.83
C GLU A 51 18.18 -1.19 -8.94
N ASN A 52 18.38 -2.29 -8.24
CA ASN A 52 17.64 -3.53 -8.42
C ASN A 52 16.68 -3.88 -7.27
N ASN A 53 16.69 -3.10 -6.18
CA ASN A 53 15.83 -3.31 -5.03
C ASN A 53 15.33 -1.96 -4.51
N TYR A 54 14.13 -1.59 -4.87
CA TYR A 54 13.57 -0.30 -4.51
C TYR A 54 12.06 -0.36 -4.24
N LEU A 55 11.60 0.61 -3.47
CA LEU A 55 10.21 0.84 -3.16
C LEU A 55 9.75 2.10 -3.87
N SER A 56 8.65 2.02 -4.61
CA SER A 56 7.95 3.19 -5.16
C SER A 56 6.65 3.44 -4.42
N LEU A 57 6.35 4.72 -4.19
CA LEU A 57 5.11 5.17 -3.61
C LEU A 57 4.49 6.23 -4.53
N ASP A 58 3.42 5.86 -5.20
CA ASP A 58 2.66 6.74 -6.07
C ASP A 58 1.36 7.15 -5.38
N VAL A 59 1.16 8.46 -5.23
CA VAL A 59 -0.04 9.01 -4.58
C VAL A 59 -0.71 10.00 -5.52
N VAL A 60 -1.99 9.77 -5.78
CA VAL A 60 -2.85 10.71 -6.49
C VAL A 60 -4.03 11.05 -5.59
N ASP A 61 -4.25 12.34 -5.33
CA ASP A 61 -5.39 12.84 -4.54
C ASP A 61 -6.03 14.00 -5.32
N MET A 62 -7.30 13.86 -5.65
CA MET A 62 -8.06 14.86 -6.38
C MET A 62 -9.38 15.12 -5.65
N LYS A 63 -9.71 16.40 -5.47
CA LYS A 63 -10.99 16.83 -4.91
C LYS A 63 -11.61 17.91 -5.79
N PHE A 64 -12.86 17.68 -6.17
CA PHE A 64 -13.70 18.66 -6.84
C PHE A 64 -14.84 19.03 -5.91
N GLN A 65 -15.11 20.31 -5.77
CA GLN A 65 -16.18 20.82 -4.92
C GLN A 65 -16.84 22.01 -5.56
N GLY A 66 -18.18 22.01 -5.53
CA GLY A 66 -19.00 23.12 -5.99
C GLY A 66 -20.07 23.48 -4.97
N GLU A 67 -20.37 24.74 -4.84
CA GLU A 67 -21.44 25.25 -4.00
C GLU A 67 -22.33 26.19 -4.82
N LEU A 68 -23.63 26.02 -4.67
CA LEU A 68 -24.65 26.91 -5.24
C LEU A 68 -25.51 27.48 -4.12
N LYS A 69 -25.62 28.80 -4.07
CA LYS A 69 -26.48 29.52 -3.14
C LYS A 69 -27.58 30.22 -3.89
N TYR A 70 -28.81 30.12 -3.39
CA TYR A 70 -29.98 30.75 -3.95
C TYR A 70 -30.83 31.42 -2.87
N LYS A 71 -31.18 32.68 -3.09
CA LYS A 71 -32.03 33.49 -2.18
C LYS A 71 -33.31 33.82 -2.89
N PRO A 72 -34.36 32.98 -2.77
CA PRO A 72 -35.68 33.26 -3.37
C PRO A 72 -36.33 34.53 -2.82
N ILE A 73 -36.11 34.80 -1.54
CA ILE A 73 -36.51 36.03 -0.84
C ILE A 73 -35.42 36.44 0.15
N SER A 74 -35.41 37.70 0.60
CA SER A 74 -34.38 38.20 1.50
C SER A 74 -34.24 37.43 2.83
N LYS A 75 -35.30 36.76 3.26
CA LYS A 75 -35.38 36.00 4.52
C LYS A 75 -34.94 34.55 4.40
N VAL A 76 -34.87 34.01 3.18
CA VAL A 76 -34.59 32.58 2.93
C VAL A 76 -33.34 32.46 2.10
N GLU A 77 -32.41 31.62 2.58
CA GLU A 77 -31.24 31.20 1.80
C GLU A 77 -31.23 29.67 1.70
N LEU A 78 -31.09 29.19 0.48
CA LEU A 78 -30.89 27.78 0.16
C LEU A 78 -29.46 27.60 -0.34
N ALA A 79 -28.76 26.61 0.18
CA ALA A 79 -27.41 26.30 -0.31
C ALA A 79 -27.32 24.80 -0.58
N VAL A 80 -26.69 24.46 -1.70
CA VAL A 80 -26.38 23.09 -2.09
C VAL A 80 -24.88 22.99 -2.35
N LEU A 81 -24.22 22.05 -1.71
CA LEU A 81 -22.82 21.74 -1.88
C LEU A 81 -22.69 20.29 -2.36
N GLY A 82 -21.89 20.10 -3.40
CA GLY A 82 -21.49 18.79 -3.88
C GLY A 82 -19.98 18.69 -3.91
N ALA A 83 -19.42 17.58 -3.46
CA ALA A 83 -18.02 17.30 -3.56
C ALA A 83 -17.77 15.86 -4.04
N TYR A 84 -16.70 15.70 -4.81
CA TYR A 84 -16.19 14.40 -5.22
C TYR A 84 -14.71 14.33 -4.90
N LYS A 85 -14.32 13.27 -4.22
CA LYS A 85 -12.91 12.99 -3.93
C LYS A 85 -12.51 11.63 -4.49
N TYR A 86 -11.40 11.63 -5.22
CA TYR A 86 -10.71 10.44 -5.69
C TYR A 86 -9.31 10.41 -5.11
N SER A 87 -8.95 9.32 -4.46
CA SER A 87 -7.59 9.11 -3.96
C SER A 87 -7.13 7.72 -4.30
N THR A 88 -5.91 7.60 -4.79
CA THR A 88 -5.24 6.30 -4.98
C THR A 88 -3.81 6.39 -4.49
N THR A 89 -3.40 5.35 -3.78
CA THR A 89 -2.03 5.17 -3.29
C THR A 89 -1.56 3.80 -3.73
N THR A 90 -0.49 3.75 -4.50
CA THR A 90 0.16 2.52 -4.93
C THR A 90 1.53 2.45 -4.27
N ASN A 91 1.75 1.40 -3.48
CA ASN A 91 3.03 1.08 -2.87
C ASN A 91 3.54 -0.20 -3.55
N ALA A 92 4.63 -0.08 -4.30
CA ALA A 92 5.20 -1.18 -5.07
C ALA A 92 6.67 -1.39 -4.72
N ALA A 93 7.01 -2.61 -4.29
CA ALA A 93 8.37 -3.07 -4.08
C ALA A 93 8.82 -3.85 -5.30
N THR A 94 9.86 -3.37 -5.94
CA THR A 94 10.50 -3.97 -7.12
C THR A 94 11.85 -4.53 -6.70
N ILE A 95 12.01 -5.84 -6.83
CA ILE A 95 13.23 -6.57 -6.52
C ILE A 95 13.57 -7.40 -7.74
N THR A 96 14.50 -6.93 -8.56
CA THR A 96 14.83 -7.62 -9.81
C THR A 96 15.64 -8.89 -9.57
N ASP A 97 15.78 -9.70 -10.58
CA ASP A 97 16.62 -10.90 -10.57
C ASP A 97 18.11 -10.63 -10.34
N GLN A 98 18.53 -9.38 -10.55
CA GLN A 98 19.88 -8.90 -10.35
C GLN A 98 20.15 -8.42 -8.91
N SER A 99 19.11 -8.33 -8.06
CA SER A 99 19.25 -7.94 -6.67
C SER A 99 19.96 -9.00 -5.84
N ASN A 100 20.65 -8.56 -4.80
CA ASN A 100 21.27 -9.46 -3.83
C ASN A 100 20.24 -10.40 -3.17
N GLN A 101 19.06 -9.89 -2.89
CA GLN A 101 17.99 -10.68 -2.26
C GLN A 101 17.50 -11.82 -3.16
N ALA A 102 17.22 -11.54 -4.44
CA ALA A 102 16.81 -12.55 -5.40
C ALA A 102 17.92 -13.59 -5.63
N TRP A 103 19.14 -13.13 -5.71
CA TRP A 103 20.31 -14.02 -5.84
C TRP A 103 20.45 -14.96 -4.65
N ALA A 104 20.44 -14.43 -3.42
CA ALA A 104 20.59 -15.19 -2.19
C ALA A 104 19.53 -16.28 -2.03
N TYR A 105 18.27 -15.95 -2.31
CA TYR A 105 17.17 -16.91 -2.21
C TYR A 105 17.17 -17.98 -3.30
N ARG A 106 17.82 -17.72 -4.41
CA ARG A 106 17.97 -18.66 -5.52
C ARG A 106 19.13 -19.60 -5.33
N ALA A 107 20.30 -19.07 -4.95
CA ALA A 107 21.54 -19.83 -4.86
C ALA A 107 21.53 -20.81 -3.68
N MET A 108 21.04 -20.39 -2.50
CA MET A 108 21.00 -21.16 -1.26
C MET A 108 22.36 -21.76 -0.84
N ASP A 109 23.46 -21.08 -1.21
CA ASP A 109 24.83 -21.59 -0.99
C ASP A 109 25.21 -21.58 0.48
N ASP A 110 24.63 -20.67 1.27
CA ASP A 110 24.88 -20.52 2.70
C ASP A 110 23.74 -21.08 3.55
N ALA A 111 24.08 -21.79 4.62
CA ALA A 111 23.10 -22.39 5.53
C ALA A 111 22.20 -21.33 6.19
N THR A 112 22.77 -20.19 6.58
CA THR A 112 22.00 -19.08 7.19
C THR A 112 20.97 -18.50 6.21
N MET A 113 21.36 -18.34 4.94
CA MET A 113 20.45 -17.89 3.90
C MET A 113 19.37 -18.91 3.60
N ARG A 114 19.71 -20.19 3.58
CA ARG A 114 18.76 -21.28 3.39
C ARG A 114 17.72 -21.31 4.52
N ASP A 115 18.15 -21.24 5.76
CA ASP A 115 17.27 -21.30 6.93
C ASP A 115 16.37 -20.04 7.04
N ALA A 116 16.82 -18.91 6.51
CA ALA A 116 16.07 -17.67 6.45
C ALA A 116 15.23 -17.50 5.17
N ASN A 117 15.30 -18.46 4.24
CA ASN A 117 14.63 -18.34 2.94
C ASN A 117 13.13 -18.70 3.05
N PRO A 118 12.20 -17.73 2.99
CA PRO A 118 10.77 -17.99 3.06
C PRO A 118 10.22 -18.70 1.81
N TRP A 119 11.03 -18.82 0.77
CA TRP A 119 10.70 -19.47 -0.50
C TRP A 119 11.29 -20.87 -0.63
N LEU A 120 11.78 -21.40 0.49
CA LEU A 120 12.25 -22.76 0.57
C LEU A 120 11.05 -23.69 0.75
N TYR A 121 10.92 -24.65 -0.16
CA TYR A 121 9.82 -25.58 -0.17
C TYR A 121 10.33 -27.03 -0.15
N THR A 122 9.69 -27.85 0.65
CA THR A 122 9.91 -29.30 0.70
C THR A 122 8.59 -29.98 0.35
N ASP A 123 8.55 -30.71 -0.75
CA ASP A 123 7.32 -31.36 -1.22
C ASP A 123 6.89 -32.50 -0.26
N PRO A 124 5.77 -32.34 0.47
CA PRO A 124 5.33 -33.34 1.44
C PRO A 124 4.85 -34.64 0.79
N ASP A 125 4.47 -34.62 -0.49
CA ASP A 125 4.00 -35.77 -1.23
C ASP A 125 5.15 -36.66 -1.71
N LYS A 126 6.39 -36.19 -1.61
CA LYS A 126 7.58 -36.94 -2.01
C LYS A 126 8.43 -37.33 -0.80
N ALA A 127 8.44 -38.62 -0.49
CA ALA A 127 9.31 -39.14 0.55
C ALA A 127 10.77 -38.80 0.25
N ASN A 128 11.50 -38.23 1.24
CA ASN A 128 12.90 -37.79 1.14
C ASN A 128 13.15 -36.64 0.14
N SER A 129 12.15 -35.80 -0.14
CA SER A 129 12.36 -34.59 -0.90
C SER A 129 13.33 -33.66 -0.18
N LEU A 130 14.34 -33.18 -0.92
CA LEU A 130 15.22 -32.13 -0.41
C LEU A 130 14.54 -30.77 -0.58
N PRO A 131 14.78 -29.83 0.36
CA PRO A 131 14.26 -28.48 0.21
C PRO A 131 14.91 -27.78 -1.01
N PHE A 132 14.09 -27.07 -1.78
CA PHE A 132 14.51 -26.29 -2.93
C PHE A 132 13.81 -24.91 -2.94
N SER A 133 14.41 -23.93 -3.59
CA SER A 133 13.80 -22.61 -3.74
C SER A 133 12.72 -22.64 -4.82
N VAL A 134 11.54 -22.10 -4.50
CA VAL A 134 10.47 -21.88 -5.50
C VAL A 134 10.77 -20.70 -6.43
N LEU A 135 11.77 -19.89 -6.10
CA LEU A 135 12.31 -18.84 -6.98
C LEU A 135 13.39 -19.43 -7.90
N GLU A 136 12.99 -20.01 -9.02
CA GLU A 136 13.94 -20.53 -10.01
C GLU A 136 14.56 -19.45 -10.86
N LYS A 137 13.76 -18.44 -11.25
CA LYS A 137 14.17 -17.33 -12.11
C LYS A 137 13.45 -16.04 -11.69
N GLY A 138 13.98 -14.91 -12.17
CA GLY A 138 13.39 -13.61 -11.94
C GLY A 138 13.57 -13.08 -10.52
N GLY A 139 12.83 -12.07 -10.22
CA GLY A 139 12.82 -11.40 -8.92
C GLY A 139 11.42 -11.38 -8.32
N PHE A 140 11.15 -10.34 -7.52
CA PHE A 140 9.88 -10.17 -6.83
C PHE A 140 9.23 -8.85 -7.22
N TYR A 141 7.91 -8.86 -7.29
CA TYR A 141 7.11 -7.65 -7.38
C TYR A 141 5.96 -7.73 -6.39
N ARG A 142 5.94 -6.82 -5.43
CA ARG A 142 4.86 -6.73 -4.44
C ARG A 142 4.18 -5.40 -4.57
N GLU A 143 2.88 -5.41 -4.81
CA GLU A 143 2.08 -4.20 -4.92
C GLU A 143 0.96 -4.21 -3.90
N THR A 144 0.79 -3.10 -3.19
CA THR A 144 -0.41 -2.82 -2.43
C THR A 144 -1.01 -1.52 -2.94
N LYS A 145 -2.23 -1.60 -3.44
CA LYS A 145 -2.95 -0.45 -3.98
C LYS A 145 -4.18 -0.16 -3.15
N TYR A 146 -4.28 1.07 -2.70
CA TYR A 146 -5.45 1.61 -2.02
C TYR A 146 -6.15 2.57 -2.96
N LYS A 147 -7.47 2.42 -3.09
CA LYS A 147 -8.31 3.32 -3.87
C LYS A 147 -9.48 3.77 -3.03
N MET A 148 -9.79 5.05 -3.10
CA MET A 148 -10.92 5.66 -2.40
C MET A 148 -11.67 6.57 -3.35
N ASN A 149 -13.00 6.39 -3.41
CA ASN A 149 -13.93 7.31 -4.04
C ASN A 149 -14.89 7.80 -2.97
N SER A 150 -15.10 9.10 -2.89
CA SER A 150 -16.07 9.71 -1.98
C SER A 150 -16.94 10.71 -2.71
N TRP A 151 -18.23 10.68 -2.38
CA TRP A 151 -19.21 11.66 -2.79
C TRP A 151 -19.81 12.27 -1.55
N ASP A 152 -19.81 13.58 -1.48
CA ASP A 152 -20.43 14.34 -0.41
C ASP A 152 -21.48 15.26 -1.02
N PHE A 153 -22.69 15.23 -0.49
CA PHE A 153 -23.76 16.10 -0.86
C PHE A 153 -24.39 16.72 0.38
N ARG A 154 -24.50 18.03 0.41
CA ARG A 154 -25.12 18.77 1.50
C ARG A 154 -26.11 19.77 0.94
N ALA A 155 -27.34 19.76 1.45
CA ALA A 155 -28.33 20.79 1.18
C ALA A 155 -28.76 21.43 2.49
N THR A 156 -28.76 22.76 2.53
CA THR A 156 -29.17 23.53 3.72
C THR A 156 -30.17 24.61 3.35
N ALA A 157 -31.07 24.89 4.28
CA ALA A 157 -32.01 26.00 4.22
C ALA A 157 -31.94 26.81 5.50
N SER A 158 -31.87 28.12 5.37
CA SER A 158 -31.96 29.06 6.48
C SER A 158 -33.12 30.03 6.28
N TYR A 159 -33.83 30.32 7.36
CA TYR A 159 -34.84 31.35 7.43
C TYR A 159 -34.52 32.29 8.59
N ASN A 160 -34.44 33.59 8.31
CA ASN A 160 -34.17 34.63 9.30
C ASN A 160 -35.21 35.74 9.14
N ASP A 161 -35.95 36.03 10.20
CA ASP A 161 -36.95 37.08 10.20
C ASP A 161 -37.04 37.83 11.53
N VAL A 162 -37.43 39.08 11.47
CA VAL A 162 -37.69 39.91 12.63
C VAL A 162 -39.15 40.41 12.54
N TYR A 163 -39.98 39.96 13.46
CA TYR A 163 -41.39 40.38 13.58
C TYR A 163 -41.57 41.45 14.64
N ASN A 164 -42.32 42.48 14.32
CA ASN A 164 -42.64 43.61 15.24
C ASN A 164 -41.43 44.25 15.94
N LYS A 165 -40.25 44.15 15.37
CA LYS A 165 -38.96 44.64 15.93
C LYS A 165 -38.44 43.93 17.20
N ASP A 166 -39.29 43.18 17.87
CA ASP A 166 -38.99 42.56 19.18
C ASP A 166 -38.87 40.99 19.12
N HIS A 167 -39.30 40.41 18.00
CA HIS A 167 -39.31 38.94 17.86
C HIS A 167 -38.35 38.53 16.75
N ILE A 168 -37.26 37.91 17.10
CA ILE A 168 -36.24 37.42 16.16
C ILE A 168 -36.41 35.90 16.04
N VAL A 169 -36.65 35.43 14.82
CA VAL A 169 -36.73 33.99 14.53
C VAL A 169 -35.66 33.59 13.54
N ASN A 170 -34.83 32.64 13.93
CA ASN A 170 -33.84 32.04 13.06
C ASN A 170 -34.06 30.54 13.02
N LEU A 171 -34.28 30.02 11.83
CA LEU A 171 -34.40 28.59 11.55
C LEU A 171 -33.29 28.17 10.59
N PHE A 172 -32.64 27.07 10.91
CA PHE A 172 -31.63 26.47 10.05
C PHE A 172 -31.83 24.97 10.03
N GLY A 173 -31.76 24.37 8.86
CA GLY A 173 -31.85 22.93 8.73
C GLY A 173 -31.20 22.44 7.45
N GLY A 174 -30.88 21.17 7.43
CA GLY A 174 -30.26 20.58 6.26
C GLY A 174 -30.19 19.07 6.31
N LEU A 175 -29.75 18.56 5.19
CA LEU A 175 -29.40 17.14 5.03
C LEU A 175 -28.00 17.01 4.47
N GLU A 176 -27.32 15.94 4.84
CA GLU A 176 -26.02 15.56 4.35
C GLU A 176 -26.01 14.10 3.97
N ILE A 177 -25.48 13.78 2.80
CA ILE A 177 -25.35 12.42 2.30
C ILE A 177 -23.89 12.21 1.93
N ASN A 178 -23.28 11.21 2.56
CA ASN A 178 -21.90 10.81 2.31
C ASN A 178 -21.87 9.39 1.76
N SER A 179 -21.07 9.20 0.73
CA SER A 179 -20.84 7.91 0.10
C SER A 179 -19.35 7.71 -0.05
N LEU A 180 -18.83 6.65 0.53
CA LEU A 180 -17.43 6.35 0.54
C LEU A 180 -17.21 4.90 0.14
N ASP A 181 -16.43 4.71 -0.92
CA ASP A 181 -16.01 3.42 -1.44
C ASP A 181 -14.50 3.31 -1.29
N ARG A 182 -14.05 2.26 -0.62
CA ARG A 182 -12.63 1.93 -0.49
C ARG A 182 -12.37 0.56 -1.07
N SER A 183 -11.26 0.43 -1.77
CA SER A 183 -10.75 -0.87 -2.18
C SER A 183 -9.26 -0.95 -1.86
N ARG A 184 -8.85 -2.12 -1.42
CA ARG A 184 -7.45 -2.48 -1.25
C ARG A 184 -7.19 -3.71 -2.09
N SER A 185 -6.19 -3.65 -2.95
CA SER A 185 -5.68 -4.81 -3.66
C SER A 185 -4.23 -5.07 -3.26
N TYR A 186 -3.90 -6.33 -3.14
CA TYR A 186 -2.55 -6.80 -2.87
C TYR A 186 -2.16 -7.83 -3.93
N PHE A 187 -0.94 -7.70 -4.42
CA PHE A 187 -0.34 -8.65 -5.35
C PHE A 187 1.10 -8.97 -4.91
N ASN A 188 1.44 -10.25 -4.90
CA ASN A 188 2.78 -10.74 -4.60
C ASN A 188 3.24 -11.63 -5.75
N GLY A 189 4.00 -11.05 -6.67
CA GLY A 189 4.59 -11.74 -7.81
C GLY A 189 5.97 -12.28 -7.46
N VAL A 190 6.15 -13.58 -7.61
CA VAL A 190 7.42 -14.28 -7.46
C VAL A 190 7.86 -14.79 -8.82
N GLY A 191 9.14 -14.65 -9.16
CA GLY A 191 9.65 -15.04 -10.46
C GLY A 191 9.38 -14.04 -11.58
N MET A 192 9.27 -12.76 -11.24
CA MET A 192 9.08 -11.69 -12.23
C MET A 192 10.34 -11.50 -13.06
N GLN A 193 10.23 -11.65 -14.38
CA GLN A 193 11.32 -11.47 -15.33
C GLN A 193 11.26 -10.06 -15.92
N TYR A 194 12.05 -9.18 -15.35
CA TYR A 194 12.06 -7.75 -15.69
C TYR A 194 12.69 -7.47 -17.06
N ASP A 195 13.71 -8.23 -17.43
CA ASP A 195 14.38 -8.19 -18.73
C ASP A 195 13.50 -8.64 -19.89
N MET A 196 12.47 -9.44 -19.60
CA MET A 196 11.51 -9.94 -20.58
C MET A 196 10.16 -9.19 -20.58
N GLY A 197 10.13 -7.97 -20.07
CA GLY A 197 8.93 -7.13 -20.07
C GLY A 197 7.94 -7.46 -18.94
N TYR A 198 8.45 -7.73 -17.75
CA TYR A 198 7.66 -8.00 -16.54
C TYR A 198 6.80 -9.27 -16.63
N LEU A 199 7.26 -10.27 -17.38
CA LEU A 199 6.56 -11.54 -17.45
C LEU A 199 6.72 -12.33 -16.14
N PRO A 200 5.63 -12.76 -15.50
CA PRO A 200 5.72 -13.66 -14.36
C PRO A 200 6.10 -15.08 -14.83
N ALA A 201 7.12 -15.65 -14.22
CA ALA A 201 7.46 -17.06 -14.38
C ALA A 201 7.13 -17.80 -13.08
N PHE A 202 5.84 -17.98 -12.82
CA PHE A 202 5.39 -18.69 -11.65
C PHE A 202 5.74 -20.19 -11.75
N ASN A 203 6.45 -20.68 -10.74
CA ASN A 203 6.63 -22.11 -10.57
C ASN A 203 5.36 -22.71 -9.97
N TYR A 204 4.94 -23.89 -10.44
CA TYR A 204 3.82 -24.64 -9.86
C TYR A 204 3.99 -24.87 -8.34
N ASN A 205 5.22 -25.16 -7.89
CA ASN A 205 5.51 -25.39 -6.49
C ASN A 205 5.30 -24.16 -5.61
N PHE A 206 5.39 -22.94 -6.19
CA PHE A 206 5.05 -21.72 -5.47
C PHE A 206 3.56 -21.69 -5.08
N PHE A 207 2.66 -22.08 -5.97
CA PHE A 207 1.24 -22.15 -5.65
C PHE A 207 0.92 -23.27 -4.67
N LYS A 208 1.61 -24.40 -4.78
CA LYS A 208 1.47 -25.52 -3.84
C LYS A 208 1.90 -25.11 -2.43
N GLN A 209 3.04 -24.44 -2.29
CA GLN A 209 3.50 -23.88 -1.02
C GLN A 209 2.48 -22.90 -0.44
N LEU A 210 1.95 -21.97 -1.25
CA LEU A 210 0.95 -21.01 -0.80
C LEU A 210 -0.32 -21.69 -0.28
N GLU A 211 -0.78 -22.74 -0.94
CA GLU A 211 -1.96 -23.51 -0.50
C GLU A 211 -1.72 -24.20 0.85
N GLU A 212 -0.57 -24.82 1.02
CA GLU A 212 -0.19 -25.54 2.25
C GLU A 212 0.05 -24.61 3.43
N GLU A 213 0.63 -23.43 3.18
CA GLU A 213 0.95 -22.43 4.20
C GLU A 213 -0.17 -21.36 4.41
N ASN A 214 -1.33 -21.53 3.77
CA ASN A 214 -2.42 -20.53 3.75
C ASN A 214 -1.94 -19.12 3.32
N GLY A 215 -0.98 -19.07 2.42
CA GLY A 215 -0.42 -17.84 1.87
C GLY A 215 -1.34 -17.21 0.81
N GLN A 216 -1.08 -15.96 0.51
CA GLN A 216 -1.83 -15.22 -0.51
C GLN A 216 -0.88 -14.57 -1.51
N TYR A 217 -1.13 -14.77 -2.80
CA TYR A 217 -0.45 -14.04 -3.87
C TYR A 217 -1.28 -12.86 -4.39
N TYR A 218 -2.59 -12.89 -4.16
CA TYR A 218 -3.51 -11.83 -4.52
C TYR A 218 -4.64 -11.72 -3.49
N SER A 219 -5.01 -10.50 -3.13
CA SER A 219 -6.24 -10.24 -2.37
C SER A 219 -6.92 -8.97 -2.84
N LEU A 220 -8.23 -8.92 -2.70
CA LEU A 220 -9.06 -7.76 -2.99
C LEU A 220 -10.08 -7.58 -1.87
N ASP A 221 -9.94 -6.47 -1.15
CA ASP A 221 -10.83 -6.08 -0.07
C ASP A 221 -11.60 -4.82 -0.48
N ASN A 222 -12.92 -4.88 -0.39
CA ASN A 222 -13.81 -3.75 -0.67
C ASN A 222 -14.60 -3.36 0.57
N SER A 223 -14.70 -2.07 0.83
CA SER A 223 -15.48 -1.51 1.93
C SER A 223 -16.34 -0.36 1.41
N TYR A 224 -17.60 -0.36 1.82
CA TYR A 224 -18.59 0.63 1.41
C TYR A 224 -19.20 1.26 2.64
N GLN A 225 -19.28 2.58 2.66
CA GLN A 225 -19.90 3.36 3.72
C GLN A 225 -20.92 4.32 3.09
N ARG A 226 -22.11 4.33 3.62
CA ARG A 226 -23.21 5.21 3.19
C ARG A 226 -23.82 5.83 4.42
N GLU A 227 -23.88 7.15 4.46
CA GLU A 227 -24.39 7.89 5.59
C GLU A 227 -25.38 8.94 5.10
N ALA A 228 -26.47 9.10 5.83
CA ALA A 228 -27.42 10.19 5.64
C ALA A 228 -27.72 10.81 6.99
N SER A 229 -27.55 12.12 7.09
CA SER A 229 -27.73 12.88 8.32
C SER A 229 -28.72 14.03 8.08
N PHE A 230 -29.57 14.29 9.06
CA PHE A 230 -30.46 15.44 9.11
C PHE A 230 -30.11 16.26 10.34
N PHE A 231 -30.09 17.56 10.18
CA PHE A 231 -29.83 18.46 11.29
C PHE A 231 -30.69 19.71 11.21
N GLY A 232 -30.97 20.30 12.36
CA GLY A 232 -31.76 21.51 12.42
C GLY A 232 -31.57 22.25 13.73
N THR A 233 -31.64 23.56 13.66
CA THR A 233 -31.66 24.47 14.83
C THR A 233 -32.75 25.52 14.64
N ALA A 234 -33.39 25.87 15.75
CA ALA A 234 -34.36 26.96 15.83
C ALA A 234 -34.02 27.85 17.03
N THR A 235 -33.91 29.15 16.78
CA THR A 235 -33.72 30.14 17.84
C THR A 235 -34.78 31.20 17.78
N TYR A 236 -35.30 31.60 18.94
CA TYR A 236 -36.25 32.68 19.12
C TYR A 236 -35.77 33.58 20.27
N SER A 237 -35.78 34.87 20.09
CA SER A 237 -35.47 35.87 21.12
C SER A 237 -36.33 37.11 20.94
#